data_8e67490f0ec1c4b72204616aaf3da311
#
_entry.id   8e67490f0ec1c4b72204616aaf3da311
#
_cell.length_a   1.000
_cell.length_b   1.000
_cell.length_c   1.000
_cell.angle_alpha   90.00
_cell.angle_beta   90.00
_cell.angle_gamma   90.00
#
_symmetry.space_group_name_H-M   'P 1'
#
loop_
_entity.id
_entity.type
_entity.pdbx_description
1 polymer ?
#
loop_
_entity_poly.entity_id
_entity_poly.type
_entity_poly.pdbx_seq_one_letter_code
_entity_poly.pdbx_strand_id
1 'polypeptide(L)'
;MSPWRVRALEESDLDQVVRIWEEAPDATVDLAVSLAEAVSALHAEAPAVVAVVGDQIVGAAVSLVAQERAWILRMAVGQPWRGHGVGQALLAALEDRLGQSGVRRIGALLPDEEAGQRAFTRAGYVARPDLHYVEKQLTADSAEATLLDQLGGTVPDAGLWDGIAGMSAEKALIERRLVLPLEHPDVAGEYRLVPPRAVVLFGPPGTGKTTFARAVASRLRWPFIEVFPYQLADDAHGVAAGLRRLFARVEHLEQAVLFFDEAEEIASERHDPTTLAHRVTNELLKLIPQFRRGERRLLICATNAVRSLDPAFLRPGRFDYLIPVGPPDPQARRAIWIRYIGPDRAAGLELDALVEASDRFTPADIEYAARTAAQSAFERHLASGPDEGADPTRLTGDYLQAIAHTRTSLTEDDIRAFDRDLRTAARV
;
A
#
# COMPACT_ATOMS: atom_id res chain seq x y z
N MET A 1 -1.79 -49.20 14.67
CA MET A 1 -1.71 -47.75 14.96
C MET A 1 -0.89 -47.11 13.85
N SER A 2 -1.37 -46.03 13.27
CA SER A 2 -0.59 -45.35 12.21
C SER A 2 0.70 -44.78 12.82
N PRO A 3 1.86 -44.91 12.15
CA PRO A 3 3.14 -44.44 12.65
C PRO A 3 3.21 -42.88 12.73
N TRP A 4 2.22 -42.20 12.20
CA TRP A 4 2.13 -40.75 12.12
C TRP A 4 0.90 -40.21 12.83
N ARG A 5 0.98 -38.93 13.23
CA ARG A 5 -0.12 -38.13 13.81
C ARG A 5 -0.24 -36.80 13.09
N VAL A 6 -1.45 -36.24 13.06
CA VAL A 6 -1.68 -34.88 12.48
C VAL A 6 -1.93 -33.89 13.62
N ARG A 7 -1.34 -32.70 13.51
CA ARG A 7 -1.54 -31.57 14.43
C ARG A 7 -1.57 -30.24 13.68
N ALA A 8 -1.93 -29.19 14.39
CA ALA A 8 -1.76 -27.83 13.85
C ALA A 8 -0.28 -27.56 13.54
N LEU A 9 -0.04 -26.74 12.53
CA LEU A 9 1.29 -26.23 12.21
C LEU A 9 1.73 -25.23 13.30
N GLU A 10 2.98 -25.30 13.70
CA GLU A 10 3.66 -24.37 14.60
C GLU A 10 4.76 -23.63 13.83
N GLU A 11 5.17 -22.44 14.30
CA GLU A 11 6.18 -21.62 13.64
C GLU A 11 7.52 -22.36 13.44
N SER A 12 7.88 -23.22 14.40
CA SER A 12 9.08 -24.08 14.33
C SER A 12 9.05 -25.13 13.20
N ASP A 13 7.89 -25.35 12.58
CA ASP A 13 7.72 -26.35 11.51
C ASP A 13 8.06 -25.81 10.13
N LEU A 14 8.12 -24.49 9.97
CA LEU A 14 8.20 -23.84 8.65
C LEU A 14 9.32 -24.36 7.76
N ASP A 15 10.53 -24.51 8.29
CA ASP A 15 11.68 -24.98 7.50
C ASP A 15 11.46 -26.39 6.94
N GLN A 16 10.86 -27.30 7.71
CA GLN A 16 10.58 -28.66 7.29
C GLN A 16 9.43 -28.71 6.28
N VAL A 17 8.40 -27.87 6.47
CA VAL A 17 7.24 -27.76 5.57
C VAL A 17 7.67 -27.25 4.20
N VAL A 18 8.47 -26.18 4.15
CA VAL A 18 9.00 -25.62 2.90
C VAL A 18 9.79 -26.68 2.14
N ARG A 19 10.67 -27.43 2.82
CA ARG A 19 11.45 -28.50 2.21
C ARG A 19 10.57 -29.59 1.58
N ILE A 20 9.50 -30.04 2.28
CA ILE A 20 8.57 -31.04 1.74
C ILE A 20 7.85 -30.50 0.49
N TRP A 21 7.52 -29.23 0.48
CA TRP A 21 6.86 -28.59 -0.66
C TRP A 21 7.80 -28.39 -1.85
N GLU A 22 9.11 -28.17 -1.62
CA GLU A 22 10.13 -28.07 -2.67
C GLU A 22 10.47 -29.46 -3.28
N GLU A 23 10.49 -30.51 -2.45
CA GLU A 23 10.79 -31.90 -2.89
C GLU A 23 9.60 -32.59 -3.56
N ALA A 24 8.39 -31.96 -3.57
CA ALA A 24 7.24 -32.54 -4.23
C ALA A 24 7.43 -32.54 -5.76
N PRO A 25 7.16 -33.65 -6.48
CA PRO A 25 7.36 -33.75 -7.94
C PRO A 25 6.53 -32.73 -8.74
N ASP A 26 5.45 -32.24 -8.16
CA ASP A 26 4.58 -31.23 -8.73
C ASP A 26 5.20 -29.80 -8.68
N ALA A 27 6.42 -29.66 -8.14
CA ALA A 27 7.16 -28.39 -8.13
C ALA A 27 7.53 -27.87 -9.53
N THR A 28 7.39 -28.70 -10.56
CA THR A 28 7.61 -28.32 -11.96
C THR A 28 6.33 -27.88 -12.69
N VAL A 29 5.15 -28.08 -12.10
CA VAL A 29 3.90 -27.54 -12.60
C VAL A 29 3.68 -26.20 -11.89
N ASP A 30 3.57 -25.13 -12.63
CA ASP A 30 3.13 -23.81 -12.12
C ASP A 30 1.74 -24.01 -11.53
N LEU A 31 1.71 -24.31 -10.22
CA LEU A 31 0.45 -24.40 -9.49
C LEU A 31 -0.17 -23.02 -9.45
N ALA A 32 -1.49 -22.96 -9.50
CA ALA A 32 -2.26 -21.71 -9.38
C ALA A 32 -1.93 -20.87 -8.13
N VAL A 33 -1.09 -21.42 -7.24
CA VAL A 33 -0.56 -20.73 -6.04
C VAL A 33 0.93 -21.07 -5.93
N SER A 34 1.75 -20.03 -5.96
CA SER A 34 3.21 -20.17 -5.82
C SER A 34 3.61 -20.62 -4.40
N LEU A 35 4.83 -21.15 -4.27
CA LEU A 35 5.40 -21.50 -2.96
C LEU A 35 5.47 -20.26 -2.04
N ALA A 36 5.83 -19.10 -2.60
CA ALA A 36 5.92 -17.84 -1.86
C ALA A 36 4.57 -17.40 -1.28
N GLU A 37 3.47 -17.54 -2.03
CA GLU A 37 2.12 -17.24 -1.57
C GLU A 37 1.68 -18.20 -0.46
N ALA A 38 1.98 -19.50 -0.58
CA ALA A 38 1.70 -20.48 0.46
C ALA A 38 2.47 -20.18 1.76
N VAL A 39 3.74 -19.80 1.67
CA VAL A 39 4.57 -19.38 2.81
C VAL A 39 4.03 -18.06 3.40
N SER A 40 3.65 -17.11 2.57
CA SER A 40 3.02 -15.83 3.02
C SER A 40 1.73 -16.09 3.80
N ALA A 41 0.89 -17.03 3.34
CA ALA A 41 -0.33 -17.42 4.04
C ALA A 41 -0.03 -18.01 5.43
N LEU A 42 1.05 -18.78 5.58
CA LEU A 42 1.48 -19.32 6.87
C LEU A 42 1.89 -18.20 7.85
N HIS A 43 2.62 -17.19 7.38
CA HIS A 43 2.97 -16.03 8.20
C HIS A 43 1.76 -15.19 8.61
N ALA A 44 0.68 -15.24 7.82
CA ALA A 44 -0.61 -14.59 8.13
C ALA A 44 -1.52 -15.47 9.02
N GLU A 45 -0.98 -16.48 9.71
CA GLU A 45 -1.70 -17.41 10.59
C GLU A 45 -2.86 -18.17 9.92
N ALA A 46 -2.75 -18.40 8.61
CA ALA A 46 -3.76 -19.15 7.86
C ALA A 46 -3.88 -20.59 8.41
N PRO A 47 -5.10 -21.17 8.44
CA PRO A 47 -5.29 -22.53 8.93
C PRO A 47 -4.41 -23.53 8.18
N ALA A 48 -3.52 -24.18 8.92
CA ALA A 48 -2.57 -25.15 8.40
C ALA A 48 -2.39 -26.33 9.34
N VAL A 49 -2.07 -27.50 8.78
CA VAL A 49 -1.85 -28.74 9.51
C VAL A 49 -0.62 -29.48 8.99
N VAL A 50 0.04 -30.21 9.88
CA VAL A 50 1.20 -31.05 9.56
C VAL A 50 0.99 -32.49 10.04
N ALA A 51 1.49 -33.45 9.27
CA ALA A 51 1.61 -34.84 9.68
C ALA A 51 3.04 -35.11 10.14
N VAL A 52 3.20 -35.67 11.34
CA VAL A 52 4.49 -35.86 11.98
C VAL A 52 4.72 -37.33 12.35
N VAL A 53 5.97 -37.78 12.22
CA VAL A 53 6.49 -39.09 12.70
C VAL A 53 7.66 -38.78 13.62
N GLY A 54 7.48 -39.00 14.92
CA GLY A 54 8.43 -38.47 15.91
C GLY A 54 8.50 -36.93 15.78
N ASP A 55 9.70 -36.39 15.51
CA ASP A 55 9.96 -34.97 15.31
C ASP A 55 10.07 -34.57 13.84
N GLN A 56 9.85 -35.53 12.91
CA GLN A 56 9.94 -35.26 11.48
C GLN A 56 8.57 -35.00 10.88
N ILE A 57 8.45 -33.90 10.14
CA ILE A 57 7.26 -33.59 9.33
C ILE A 57 7.31 -34.44 8.06
N VAL A 58 6.22 -35.13 7.77
CA VAL A 58 6.07 -36.05 6.64
C VAL A 58 5.01 -35.59 5.64
N GLY A 59 4.30 -34.56 5.95
CA GLY A 59 3.33 -33.92 5.06
C GLY A 59 2.75 -32.64 5.68
N ALA A 60 2.26 -31.73 4.85
CA ALA A 60 1.67 -30.47 5.29
C ALA A 60 0.57 -30.04 4.32
N ALA A 61 -0.43 -29.30 4.87
CA ALA A 61 -1.47 -28.63 4.10
C ALA A 61 -1.75 -27.25 4.67
N VAL A 62 -1.94 -26.25 3.79
CA VAL A 62 -2.28 -24.88 4.13
C VAL A 62 -3.50 -24.43 3.33
N SER A 63 -4.34 -23.60 3.95
CA SER A 63 -5.53 -23.05 3.32
C SER A 63 -5.61 -21.53 3.50
N LEU A 64 -6.38 -20.87 2.65
CA LEU A 64 -6.77 -19.48 2.79
C LEU A 64 -8.27 -19.42 3.05
N VAL A 65 -8.68 -18.65 4.05
CA VAL A 65 -10.11 -18.48 4.40
C VAL A 65 -10.59 -17.12 3.95
N ALA A 66 -11.71 -17.12 3.21
CA ALA A 66 -12.41 -15.90 2.82
C ALA A 66 -13.89 -16.07 3.19
N GLN A 67 -14.28 -15.48 4.31
CA GLN A 67 -15.64 -15.61 4.89
C GLN A 67 -16.00 -17.08 5.17
N GLU A 68 -17.10 -17.60 4.59
CA GLU A 68 -17.55 -18.99 4.74
C GLU A 68 -16.89 -19.97 3.75
N ARG A 69 -15.91 -19.53 2.95
CA ARG A 69 -15.20 -20.34 1.97
C ARG A 69 -13.71 -20.42 2.29
N ALA A 70 -13.14 -21.60 2.13
CA ALA A 70 -11.69 -21.79 2.17
C ALA A 70 -11.18 -22.37 0.84
N TRP A 71 -9.93 -22.06 0.53
CA TRP A 71 -9.18 -22.64 -0.56
C TRP A 71 -7.95 -23.34 0.01
N ILE A 72 -7.77 -24.63 -0.32
CA ILE A 72 -6.51 -25.33 -0.03
C ILE A 72 -5.50 -24.81 -1.04
N LEU A 73 -4.52 -24.06 -0.55
CA LEU A 73 -3.50 -23.44 -1.39
C LEU A 73 -2.43 -24.45 -1.79
N ARG A 74 -1.99 -25.26 -0.84
CA ARG A 74 -0.98 -26.26 -1.08
C ARG A 74 -1.12 -27.43 -0.12
N MET A 75 -0.88 -28.65 -0.64
CA MET A 75 -0.80 -29.86 0.15
C MET A 75 0.26 -30.79 -0.45
N ALA A 76 1.19 -31.27 0.36
CA ALA A 76 2.17 -32.25 -0.07
C ALA A 76 2.45 -33.32 1.01
N VAL A 77 2.83 -34.51 0.54
CA VAL A 77 3.24 -35.62 1.38
C VAL A 77 4.59 -36.10 0.87
N GLY A 78 5.55 -36.26 1.77
CA GLY A 78 6.88 -36.76 1.48
C GLY A 78 6.83 -38.14 0.79
N GLN A 79 7.72 -38.35 -0.18
CA GLN A 79 7.69 -39.50 -1.07
C GLN A 79 7.60 -40.87 -0.34
N PRO A 80 8.31 -41.16 0.77
CA PRO A 80 8.21 -42.42 1.50
C PRO A 80 6.82 -42.65 2.13
N TRP A 81 6.02 -41.61 2.32
CA TRP A 81 4.75 -41.64 3.03
C TRP A 81 3.52 -41.54 2.12
N ARG A 82 3.73 -41.47 0.81
CA ARG A 82 2.65 -41.48 -0.18
C ARG A 82 1.97 -42.86 -0.21
N GLY A 83 0.67 -42.83 -0.43
CA GLY A 83 -0.15 -44.05 -0.43
C GLY A 83 -0.49 -44.62 0.94
N HIS A 84 0.04 -44.07 2.04
CA HIS A 84 -0.17 -44.57 3.41
C HIS A 84 -1.31 -43.83 4.17
N GLY A 85 -2.15 -43.10 3.47
CA GLY A 85 -3.32 -42.40 4.08
C GLY A 85 -3.01 -41.06 4.71
N VAL A 86 -1.75 -40.59 4.67
CA VAL A 86 -1.34 -39.29 5.27
C VAL A 86 -2.11 -38.10 4.65
N GLY A 87 -2.27 -38.09 3.31
CA GLY A 87 -3.00 -37.03 2.63
C GLY A 87 -4.48 -36.90 3.06
N GLN A 88 -5.14 -38.09 3.24
CA GLN A 88 -6.52 -38.11 3.76
C GLN A 88 -6.62 -37.56 5.18
N ALA A 89 -5.66 -37.93 6.03
CA ALA A 89 -5.66 -37.44 7.40
C ALA A 89 -5.36 -35.93 7.51
N LEU A 90 -4.47 -35.43 6.64
CA LEU A 90 -4.25 -33.97 6.53
C LEU A 90 -5.53 -33.24 6.11
N LEU A 91 -6.24 -33.74 5.07
CA LEU A 91 -7.52 -33.16 4.65
C LEU A 91 -8.54 -33.19 5.77
N ALA A 92 -8.76 -34.31 6.41
CA ALA A 92 -9.73 -34.43 7.51
C ALA A 92 -9.43 -33.46 8.67
N ALA A 93 -8.16 -33.37 9.09
CA ALA A 93 -7.75 -32.47 10.17
C ALA A 93 -7.88 -30.99 9.76
N LEU A 94 -7.63 -30.65 8.50
CA LEU A 94 -7.81 -29.31 7.98
C LEU A 94 -9.30 -28.94 7.88
N GLU A 95 -10.13 -29.86 7.43
CA GLU A 95 -11.59 -29.72 7.34
C GLU A 95 -12.20 -29.49 8.72
N ASP A 96 -11.82 -30.28 9.72
CA ASP A 96 -12.28 -30.11 11.11
C ASP A 96 -11.94 -28.72 11.64
N ARG A 97 -10.72 -28.25 11.38
CA ARG A 97 -10.24 -26.93 11.81
C ARG A 97 -10.99 -25.80 11.10
N LEU A 98 -11.19 -25.94 9.79
CA LEU A 98 -11.95 -24.97 8.99
C LEU A 98 -13.43 -24.93 9.39
N GLY A 99 -14.02 -26.09 9.66
CA GLY A 99 -15.39 -26.21 10.13
C GLY A 99 -15.61 -25.49 11.47
N GLN A 100 -14.64 -25.61 12.40
CA GLN A 100 -14.67 -24.89 13.68
C GLN A 100 -14.60 -23.36 13.50
N SER A 101 -14.00 -22.90 12.41
CA SER A 101 -13.92 -21.47 12.05
C SER A 101 -15.13 -20.96 11.23
N GLY A 102 -16.18 -21.79 11.06
CA GLY A 102 -17.39 -21.40 10.35
C GLY A 102 -17.34 -21.55 8.83
N VAL A 103 -16.30 -22.15 8.30
CA VAL A 103 -16.18 -22.44 6.85
C VAL A 103 -17.19 -23.49 6.44
N ARG A 104 -17.94 -23.23 5.35
CA ARG A 104 -18.97 -24.14 4.81
C ARG A 104 -18.62 -24.72 3.45
N ARG A 105 -17.64 -24.15 2.77
CA ARG A 105 -17.19 -24.63 1.45
C ARG A 105 -15.68 -24.63 1.39
N ILE A 106 -15.10 -25.76 0.98
CA ILE A 106 -13.67 -25.89 0.78
C ILE A 106 -13.43 -26.23 -0.69
N GLY A 107 -12.56 -25.49 -1.34
CA GLY A 107 -12.11 -25.71 -2.72
C GLY A 107 -10.63 -26.01 -2.78
N ALA A 108 -10.19 -26.62 -3.86
CA ALA A 108 -8.79 -26.81 -4.21
C ALA A 108 -8.64 -26.75 -5.73
N LEU A 109 -7.51 -26.26 -6.20
CA LEU A 109 -7.06 -26.40 -7.59
C LEU A 109 -6.05 -27.53 -7.65
N LEU A 110 -6.29 -28.51 -8.48
CA LEU A 110 -5.46 -29.72 -8.56
C LEU A 110 -4.99 -29.90 -10.01
N PRO A 111 -3.71 -30.28 -10.20
CA PRO A 111 -3.25 -30.73 -11.51
C PRO A 111 -4.05 -31.95 -11.96
N ASP A 112 -4.11 -32.19 -13.26
CA ASP A 112 -4.85 -33.32 -13.85
C ASP A 112 -4.13 -34.68 -13.66
N GLU A 113 -3.37 -34.85 -12.57
CA GLU A 113 -2.67 -36.07 -12.22
C GLU A 113 -3.51 -36.94 -11.26
N GLU A 114 -3.68 -38.21 -11.60
CA GLU A 114 -4.49 -39.16 -10.84
C GLU A 114 -4.13 -39.31 -9.35
N ALA A 115 -2.88 -39.10 -8.95
CA ALA A 115 -2.44 -39.39 -7.59
C ALA A 115 -2.97 -38.31 -6.58
N GLY A 116 -2.96 -37.03 -6.92
CA GLY A 116 -3.48 -35.96 -6.09
C GLY A 116 -5.00 -36.02 -5.98
N GLN A 117 -5.69 -36.22 -7.08
CA GLN A 117 -7.16 -36.26 -7.14
C GLN A 117 -7.77 -37.38 -6.28
N ARG A 118 -7.10 -38.56 -6.16
CA ARG A 118 -7.61 -39.67 -5.34
C ARG A 118 -7.78 -39.33 -3.86
N ALA A 119 -6.89 -38.53 -3.30
CA ALA A 119 -6.99 -38.14 -1.89
C ALA A 119 -8.23 -37.28 -1.66
N PHE A 120 -8.46 -36.30 -2.53
CA PHE A 120 -9.64 -35.38 -2.46
C PHE A 120 -10.95 -36.12 -2.75
N THR A 121 -10.99 -36.96 -3.78
CA THR A 121 -12.20 -37.75 -4.09
C THR A 121 -12.60 -38.69 -2.94
N ARG A 122 -11.62 -39.30 -2.29
CA ARG A 122 -11.87 -40.16 -1.11
C ARG A 122 -12.30 -39.37 0.12
N ALA A 123 -11.89 -38.10 0.23
CA ALA A 123 -12.36 -37.19 1.26
C ALA A 123 -13.73 -36.53 0.95
N GLY A 124 -14.37 -36.91 -0.18
CA GLY A 124 -15.70 -36.44 -0.54
C GLY A 124 -15.72 -35.16 -1.40
N TYR A 125 -14.58 -34.71 -1.90
CA TYR A 125 -14.55 -33.58 -2.85
C TYR A 125 -15.10 -34.02 -4.21
N VAL A 126 -15.86 -33.14 -4.82
CA VAL A 126 -16.48 -33.36 -6.13
C VAL A 126 -15.78 -32.49 -7.16
N ALA A 127 -15.23 -33.12 -8.19
CA ALA A 127 -14.66 -32.39 -9.32
C ALA A 127 -15.75 -31.63 -10.08
N ARG A 128 -15.47 -30.42 -10.52
CA ARG A 128 -16.37 -29.53 -11.26
C ARG A 128 -15.88 -29.37 -12.70
N PRO A 129 -16.25 -30.29 -13.61
CA PRO A 129 -15.81 -30.26 -15.01
C PRO A 129 -16.38 -29.08 -15.80
N ASP A 130 -17.38 -28.41 -15.25
CA ASP A 130 -18.04 -27.22 -15.78
C ASP A 130 -17.29 -25.91 -15.44
N LEU A 131 -16.22 -25.98 -14.65
CA LEU A 131 -15.37 -24.83 -14.30
C LEU A 131 -14.02 -24.93 -15.01
N HIS A 132 -13.63 -23.82 -15.64
CA HIS A 132 -12.31 -23.67 -16.23
C HIS A 132 -11.51 -22.69 -15.38
N TYR A 133 -10.31 -23.09 -14.98
CA TYR A 133 -9.35 -22.14 -14.44
C TYR A 133 -8.74 -21.37 -15.62
N VAL A 134 -8.81 -20.06 -15.56
CA VAL A 134 -8.17 -19.17 -16.53
C VAL A 134 -7.25 -18.22 -15.78
N GLU A 135 -6.00 -18.20 -16.18
CA GLU A 135 -4.97 -17.38 -15.59
C GLU A 135 -4.38 -16.48 -16.66
N LYS A 136 -4.10 -15.26 -16.29
CA LYS A 136 -3.27 -14.36 -17.05
C LYS A 136 -2.14 -13.92 -16.15
N GLN A 137 -0.96 -14.42 -16.40
CA GLN A 137 0.25 -13.89 -15.78
C GLN A 137 0.43 -12.46 -16.31
N LEU A 138 0.28 -11.49 -15.42
CA LEU A 138 0.72 -10.13 -15.68
C LEU A 138 2.23 -10.16 -15.44
N THR A 139 2.98 -10.59 -16.47
CA THR A 139 4.42 -10.45 -16.46
C THR A 139 4.73 -8.96 -16.43
N ALA A 140 4.99 -8.42 -15.26
CA ALA A 140 6.04 -7.43 -15.18
C ALA A 140 7.28 -8.15 -15.72
N ASP A 141 7.81 -7.69 -16.83
CA ASP A 141 9.03 -8.24 -17.40
C ASP A 141 10.04 -8.37 -16.26
N SER A 142 10.67 -9.51 -16.07
CA SER A 142 11.59 -9.72 -14.92
C SER A 142 12.68 -8.64 -14.89
N ALA A 143 12.99 -8.07 -16.06
CA ALA A 143 13.86 -6.92 -16.22
C ALA A 143 13.24 -5.62 -15.65
N GLU A 144 11.95 -5.38 -15.88
CA GLU A 144 11.24 -4.20 -15.37
C GLU A 144 11.07 -4.25 -13.86
N ALA A 145 10.71 -5.41 -13.30
CA ALA A 145 10.63 -5.62 -11.85
C ALA A 145 12.00 -5.41 -11.18
N THR A 146 13.08 -5.95 -11.79
CA THR A 146 14.45 -5.73 -11.31
C THR A 146 14.85 -4.25 -11.38
N LEU A 147 14.47 -3.57 -12.45
CA LEU A 147 14.74 -2.14 -12.61
C LEU A 147 13.98 -1.30 -11.58
N LEU A 148 12.72 -1.65 -11.33
CA LEU A 148 11.88 -1.00 -10.33
C LEU A 148 12.48 -1.14 -8.93
N ASP A 149 12.88 -2.35 -8.55
CA ASP A 149 13.57 -2.63 -7.27
C ASP A 149 14.85 -1.81 -7.13
N GLN A 150 15.70 -1.79 -8.16
CA GLN A 150 16.92 -0.99 -8.20
C GLN A 150 16.67 0.54 -8.10
N LEU A 151 15.48 1.00 -8.47
CA LEU A 151 15.05 2.39 -8.33
C LEU A 151 14.38 2.67 -6.98
N GLY A 152 14.28 1.67 -6.10
CA GLY A 152 13.55 1.76 -4.83
C GLY A 152 12.05 1.97 -5.04
N GLY A 153 11.54 1.56 -6.20
CA GLY A 153 10.13 1.70 -6.53
C GLY A 153 9.28 0.64 -5.85
N THR A 154 8.05 1.00 -5.55
CA THR A 154 7.06 0.12 -4.91
C THR A 154 5.75 0.19 -5.67
N VAL A 155 4.97 -0.89 -5.66
CA VAL A 155 3.58 -0.86 -6.13
C VAL A 155 2.70 -0.56 -4.91
N PRO A 156 2.02 0.59 -4.86
CA PRO A 156 1.20 0.95 -3.71
C PRO A 156 -0.03 0.06 -3.58
N ASP A 157 -0.48 -0.17 -2.34
CA ASP A 157 -1.70 -0.94 -2.06
C ASP A 157 -2.93 -0.36 -2.77
N ALA A 158 -3.76 -1.22 -3.36
CA ALA A 158 -4.91 -0.81 -4.18
C ALA A 158 -5.97 0.03 -3.42
N GLY A 159 -6.02 -0.04 -2.09
CA GLY A 159 -6.97 0.69 -1.25
C GLY A 159 -6.52 2.08 -0.77
N LEU A 160 -5.31 2.53 -1.11
CA LEU A 160 -4.78 3.80 -0.58
C LEU A 160 -5.61 5.02 -0.98
N TRP A 161 -6.12 5.05 -2.21
CA TRP A 161 -6.97 6.15 -2.67
C TRP A 161 -8.26 6.27 -1.86
N ASP A 162 -8.93 5.17 -1.62
CA ASP A 162 -10.16 5.12 -0.81
C ASP A 162 -9.85 5.37 0.67
N GLY A 163 -8.66 4.98 1.09
CA GLY A 163 -8.15 5.18 2.44
C GLY A 163 -7.85 6.64 2.81
N ILE A 164 -7.75 7.60 1.86
CA ILE A 164 -7.64 9.01 2.20
C ILE A 164 -8.97 9.47 2.80
N ALA A 165 -8.94 9.81 4.07
CA ALA A 165 -10.10 10.29 4.79
C ALA A 165 -10.34 11.78 4.49
N GLY A 166 -11.58 12.15 4.18
CA GLY A 166 -11.97 13.52 3.85
C GLY A 166 -11.36 14.04 2.55
N MET A 167 -11.09 15.36 2.48
CA MET A 167 -10.46 16.05 1.34
C MET A 167 -11.16 15.75 0.00
N SER A 168 -12.49 15.74 0.04
CA SER A 168 -13.34 15.33 -1.09
C SER A 168 -13.20 16.24 -2.31
N ALA A 169 -12.96 17.53 -2.09
CA ALA A 169 -12.76 18.51 -3.15
C ALA A 169 -11.44 18.27 -3.89
N GLU A 170 -10.36 18.06 -3.16
CA GLU A 170 -9.03 17.74 -3.69
C GLU A 170 -9.04 16.40 -4.43
N LYS A 171 -9.65 15.37 -3.84
CA LYS A 171 -9.84 14.06 -4.48
C LYS A 171 -10.62 14.19 -5.79
N ALA A 172 -11.75 14.87 -5.79
CA ALA A 172 -12.57 15.08 -6.99
C ALA A 172 -11.83 15.89 -8.07
N LEU A 173 -10.99 16.83 -7.67
CA LEU A 173 -10.15 17.61 -8.58
C LEU A 173 -9.09 16.71 -9.23
N ILE A 174 -8.33 15.96 -8.43
CA ILE A 174 -7.29 15.06 -8.90
C ILE A 174 -7.89 13.96 -9.78
N GLU A 175 -9.01 13.37 -9.38
CA GLU A 175 -9.70 12.36 -10.17
C GLU A 175 -10.04 12.89 -11.58
N ARG A 176 -10.68 14.05 -11.66
CA ARG A 176 -11.14 14.63 -12.95
C ARG A 176 -10.00 15.15 -13.82
N ARG A 177 -9.00 15.80 -13.21
CA ARG A 177 -7.96 16.52 -13.95
C ARG A 177 -6.72 15.68 -14.23
N LEU A 178 -6.47 14.68 -13.40
CA LEU A 178 -5.25 13.88 -13.46
C LEU A 178 -5.56 12.42 -13.80
N VAL A 179 -6.35 11.74 -12.96
CA VAL A 179 -6.53 10.28 -13.04
C VAL A 179 -7.30 9.89 -14.30
N LEU A 180 -8.50 10.44 -14.50
CA LEU A 180 -9.34 10.08 -15.65
C LEU A 180 -8.65 10.29 -17.02
N PRO A 181 -7.95 11.41 -17.29
CA PRO A 181 -7.22 11.55 -18.56
C PRO A 181 -6.05 10.59 -18.73
N LEU A 182 -5.42 10.15 -17.62
CA LEU A 182 -4.32 9.19 -17.66
C LEU A 182 -4.80 7.74 -17.80
N GLU A 183 -5.97 7.41 -17.25
CA GLU A 183 -6.60 6.09 -17.40
C GLU A 183 -7.20 5.88 -18.81
N HIS A 184 -7.70 6.97 -19.42
CA HIS A 184 -8.40 6.93 -20.71
C HIS A 184 -7.73 7.81 -21.76
N PRO A 185 -6.44 7.55 -22.10
CA PRO A 185 -5.68 8.42 -23.01
C PRO A 185 -6.28 8.48 -24.42
N ASP A 186 -6.86 7.38 -24.90
CA ASP A 186 -7.49 7.31 -26.22
C ASP A 186 -8.71 8.23 -26.30
N VAL A 187 -9.59 8.15 -25.29
CA VAL A 187 -10.76 9.03 -25.17
C VAL A 187 -10.34 10.49 -25.03
N ALA A 188 -9.33 10.75 -24.17
CA ALA A 188 -8.78 12.10 -24.04
C ALA A 188 -8.28 12.65 -25.38
N GLY A 189 -7.64 11.80 -26.19
CA GLY A 189 -7.16 12.15 -27.53
C GLY A 189 -8.28 12.54 -28.50
N GLU A 190 -9.44 11.88 -28.46
CA GLU A 190 -10.62 12.25 -29.26
C GLU A 190 -11.09 13.68 -28.97
N TYR A 191 -10.99 14.10 -27.72
CA TYR A 191 -11.31 15.47 -27.27
C TYR A 191 -10.14 16.44 -27.37
N ARG A 192 -9.00 16.02 -27.94
CA ARG A 192 -7.72 16.78 -27.99
C ARG A 192 -7.23 17.22 -26.61
N LEU A 193 -7.59 16.47 -25.58
CA LEU A 193 -7.10 16.66 -24.23
C LEU A 193 -5.76 15.92 -24.09
N VAL A 194 -4.72 16.69 -23.74
CA VAL A 194 -3.41 16.10 -23.42
C VAL A 194 -3.41 15.73 -21.93
N PRO A 195 -3.27 14.46 -21.58
CA PRO A 195 -3.18 14.06 -20.19
C PRO A 195 -2.02 14.77 -19.48
N PRO A 196 -2.21 15.24 -18.24
CA PRO A 196 -1.13 15.88 -17.50
C PRO A 196 -0.01 14.88 -17.19
N ARG A 197 1.23 15.35 -17.28
CA ARG A 197 2.42 14.51 -17.11
C ARG A 197 3.33 14.99 -15.98
N ALA A 198 3.11 16.21 -15.51
CA ALA A 198 3.85 16.78 -14.39
C ALA A 198 2.95 17.69 -13.57
N VAL A 199 2.89 17.47 -12.26
CA VAL A 199 2.07 18.25 -11.32
C VAL A 199 2.86 18.60 -10.06
N VAL A 200 2.50 19.72 -9.43
CA VAL A 200 3.01 20.11 -8.13
C VAL A 200 1.88 20.02 -7.11
N LEU A 201 2.11 19.31 -6.02
CA LEU A 201 1.30 19.35 -4.81
C LEU A 201 1.94 20.37 -3.86
N PHE A 202 1.20 21.41 -3.47
CA PHE A 202 1.73 22.42 -2.56
C PHE A 202 0.81 22.66 -1.36
N GLY A 203 1.39 22.96 -0.23
CA GLY A 203 0.66 23.25 1.00
C GLY A 203 1.52 23.09 2.24
N PRO A 204 1.02 23.43 3.41
CA PRO A 204 1.78 23.35 4.65
C PRO A 204 2.32 21.96 4.96
N PRO A 205 3.33 21.85 5.81
CA PRO A 205 3.85 20.55 6.24
C PRO A 205 2.75 19.75 6.98
N GLY A 206 2.83 18.43 6.90
CA GLY A 206 1.88 17.53 7.60
C GLY A 206 0.49 17.39 6.97
N THR A 207 0.18 18.09 5.87
CA THR A 207 -1.13 18.02 5.20
C THR A 207 -1.36 16.78 4.35
N GLY A 208 -0.34 15.90 4.20
CA GLY A 208 -0.48 14.61 3.53
C GLY A 208 -0.14 14.62 2.03
N LYS A 209 0.67 15.56 1.54
CA LYS A 209 1.09 15.63 0.12
C LYS A 209 1.70 14.33 -0.39
N THR A 210 2.62 13.72 0.36
CA THR A 210 3.24 12.43 0.04
C THR A 210 2.21 11.29 0.02
N THR A 211 1.26 11.31 0.97
CA THR A 211 0.15 10.35 1.00
C THR A 211 -0.75 10.47 -0.23
N PHE A 212 -1.05 11.70 -0.67
CA PHE A 212 -1.79 11.95 -1.90
C PHE A 212 -1.04 11.46 -3.14
N ALA A 213 0.25 11.71 -3.25
CA ALA A 213 1.06 11.24 -4.37
C ALA A 213 1.05 9.71 -4.47
N ARG A 214 1.24 9.01 -3.34
CA ARG A 214 1.15 7.54 -3.27
C ARG A 214 -0.25 7.04 -3.61
N ALA A 215 -1.29 7.74 -3.17
CA ALA A 215 -2.67 7.37 -3.46
C ALA A 215 -3.03 7.58 -4.94
N VAL A 216 -2.49 8.59 -5.61
CA VAL A 216 -2.62 8.75 -7.07
C VAL A 216 -1.98 7.57 -7.79
N ALA A 217 -0.78 7.15 -7.39
CA ALA A 217 -0.11 5.98 -7.95
C ALA A 217 -0.93 4.69 -7.73
N SER A 218 -1.48 4.51 -6.52
CA SER A 218 -2.40 3.42 -6.17
C SER A 218 -3.63 3.40 -7.08
N ARG A 219 -4.27 4.55 -7.28
CA ARG A 219 -5.48 4.71 -8.10
C ARG A 219 -5.22 4.41 -9.58
N LEU A 220 -4.05 4.83 -10.10
CA LEU A 220 -3.58 4.53 -11.44
C LEU A 220 -3.05 3.09 -11.58
N ARG A 221 -2.78 2.40 -10.47
CA ARG A 221 -2.08 1.10 -10.42
C ARG A 221 -0.69 1.17 -11.05
N TRP A 222 -0.02 2.31 -10.89
CA TRP A 222 1.33 2.51 -11.40
C TRP A 222 2.36 2.38 -10.28
N PRO A 223 3.55 1.86 -10.56
CA PRO A 223 4.66 1.88 -9.62
C PRO A 223 4.98 3.30 -9.16
N PHE A 224 5.30 3.44 -7.88
CA PHE A 224 5.67 4.69 -7.22
C PHE A 224 7.15 4.68 -6.88
N ILE A 225 7.89 5.65 -7.38
CA ILE A 225 9.32 5.82 -7.17
C ILE A 225 9.51 7.14 -6.44
N GLU A 226 9.90 7.07 -5.18
CA GLU A 226 10.22 8.23 -4.36
C GLU A 226 11.70 8.58 -4.49
N VAL A 227 11.97 9.82 -4.85
CA VAL A 227 13.33 10.32 -5.09
C VAL A 227 13.74 11.22 -3.95
N PHE A 228 14.79 10.83 -3.28
CA PHE A 228 15.39 11.62 -2.20
C PHE A 228 16.61 12.37 -2.73
N PRO A 229 16.72 13.70 -2.53
CA PRO A 229 17.84 14.49 -3.03
C PRO A 229 19.22 13.98 -2.59
N TYR A 230 19.32 13.42 -1.38
CA TYR A 230 20.57 12.87 -0.85
C TYR A 230 21.07 11.64 -1.63
N GLN A 231 20.17 10.80 -2.15
CA GLN A 231 20.54 9.63 -2.95
C GLN A 231 21.17 10.02 -4.30
N LEU A 232 20.84 11.21 -4.79
CA LEU A 232 21.42 11.75 -6.00
C LEU A 232 22.81 12.36 -5.76
N ALA A 233 23.10 12.71 -4.51
CA ALA A 233 24.38 13.31 -4.13
C ALA A 233 25.54 12.28 -4.12
N ASP A 234 25.24 11.01 -3.91
CA ASP A 234 26.20 9.91 -3.91
C ASP A 234 26.74 9.55 -5.31
N ASP A 235 26.19 10.19 -6.35
CA ASP A 235 26.67 9.99 -7.70
C ASP A 235 28.09 10.54 -7.89
N ALA A 236 28.99 9.70 -8.39
CA ALA A 236 30.39 10.05 -8.64
C ALA A 236 30.58 11.30 -9.55
N HIS A 237 29.55 11.65 -10.34
CA HIS A 237 29.54 12.79 -11.25
C HIS A 237 28.62 13.92 -10.78
N GLY A 238 28.10 13.84 -9.55
CA GLY A 238 27.27 14.83 -8.89
C GLY A 238 25.76 14.72 -9.22
N VAL A 239 24.95 15.44 -8.45
CA VAL A 239 23.48 15.36 -8.44
C VAL A 239 22.83 15.50 -9.82
N ALA A 240 23.33 16.42 -10.67
CA ALA A 240 22.80 16.61 -12.02
C ALA A 240 23.00 15.37 -12.94
N ALA A 241 24.09 14.63 -12.74
CA ALA A 241 24.32 13.38 -13.47
C ALA A 241 23.46 12.25 -12.90
N GLY A 242 23.27 12.21 -11.58
CA GLY A 242 22.33 11.31 -10.90
C GLY A 242 20.91 11.48 -11.42
N LEU A 243 20.43 12.73 -11.55
CA LEU A 243 19.13 13.04 -12.14
C LEU A 243 19.01 12.52 -13.58
N ARG A 244 19.97 12.79 -14.46
CA ARG A 244 19.93 12.28 -15.83
C ARG A 244 19.83 10.76 -15.87
N ARG A 245 20.61 10.06 -15.04
CA ARG A 245 20.56 8.60 -14.98
C ARG A 245 19.23 8.09 -14.46
N LEU A 246 18.67 8.72 -13.42
CA LEU A 246 17.36 8.37 -12.89
C LEU A 246 16.29 8.50 -13.98
N PHE A 247 16.19 9.65 -14.63
CA PHE A 247 15.21 9.88 -15.68
C PHE A 247 15.37 8.90 -16.84
N ALA A 248 16.60 8.66 -17.31
CA ALA A 248 16.88 7.68 -18.35
C ALA A 248 16.47 6.26 -17.96
N ARG A 249 16.68 5.87 -16.69
CA ARG A 249 16.25 4.55 -16.19
C ARG A 249 14.73 4.44 -16.09
N VAL A 250 14.06 5.48 -15.63
CA VAL A 250 12.58 5.51 -15.56
C VAL A 250 11.95 5.45 -16.95
N GLU A 251 12.65 5.90 -17.99
CA GLU A 251 12.20 5.76 -19.39
C GLU A 251 12.08 4.30 -19.87
N HIS A 252 12.74 3.37 -19.21
CA HIS A 252 12.63 1.94 -19.51
C HIS A 252 11.47 1.23 -18.80
N LEU A 253 10.77 1.90 -17.89
CA LEU A 253 9.54 1.39 -17.27
C LEU A 253 8.35 1.69 -18.19
N GLU A 254 7.43 0.75 -18.31
CA GLU A 254 6.20 0.95 -19.10
C GLU A 254 5.34 2.07 -18.49
N GLN A 255 5.25 2.09 -17.16
CA GLN A 255 4.47 3.08 -16.42
C GLN A 255 5.12 3.37 -15.07
N ALA A 256 5.08 4.63 -14.62
CA ALA A 256 5.60 5.01 -13.33
C ALA A 256 5.07 6.37 -12.85
N VAL A 257 4.95 6.50 -11.54
CA VAL A 257 4.85 7.78 -10.85
C VAL A 257 6.19 8.08 -10.21
N LEU A 258 6.85 9.14 -10.67
CA LEU A 258 8.09 9.65 -10.10
C LEU A 258 7.75 10.78 -9.15
N PHE A 259 8.16 10.67 -7.90
CA PHE A 259 7.81 11.60 -6.84
C PHE A 259 9.06 12.26 -6.24
N PHE A 260 9.04 13.58 -6.19
CA PHE A 260 10.03 14.37 -5.48
C PHE A 260 9.36 15.08 -4.30
N ASP A 261 9.76 14.73 -3.09
CA ASP A 261 9.37 15.50 -1.90
C ASP A 261 10.33 16.68 -1.70
N GLU A 262 9.85 17.69 -0.98
CA GLU A 262 10.63 18.90 -0.67
C GLU A 262 11.30 19.50 -1.92
N ALA A 263 10.48 19.69 -2.98
CA ALA A 263 10.99 20.14 -4.27
C ALA A 263 11.75 21.49 -4.19
N GLU A 264 11.52 22.28 -3.16
CA GLU A 264 12.27 23.49 -2.86
C GLU A 264 13.77 23.25 -2.61
N GLU A 265 14.18 22.07 -2.15
CA GLU A 265 15.58 21.73 -1.95
C GLU A 265 16.36 21.59 -3.27
N ILE A 266 15.67 21.13 -4.32
CA ILE A 266 16.27 20.87 -5.64
C ILE A 266 15.86 21.87 -6.71
N ALA A 267 14.86 22.68 -6.46
CA ALA A 267 14.25 23.59 -7.42
C ALA A 267 14.05 25.01 -6.87
N SER A 268 14.87 25.44 -5.90
CA SER A 268 14.80 26.76 -5.26
C SER A 268 15.11 27.92 -6.17
N GLU A 269 14.60 29.10 -5.79
CA GLU A 269 14.87 30.35 -6.47
C GLU A 269 16.35 30.72 -6.52
N ARG A 270 16.75 31.34 -7.61
CA ARG A 270 18.15 31.57 -8.00
C ARG A 270 18.76 32.77 -7.27
N HIS A 271 19.51 32.53 -6.21
CA HIS A 271 20.25 33.63 -5.57
C HIS A 271 21.74 33.67 -6.01
N ASP A 272 22.33 32.55 -6.44
CA ASP A 272 23.70 32.47 -6.91
C ASP A 272 23.86 31.41 -8.03
N PRO A 273 24.27 31.82 -9.26
CA PRO A 273 24.41 30.91 -10.40
C PRO A 273 25.54 29.86 -10.27
N THR A 274 26.40 29.99 -9.28
CA THR A 274 27.53 29.06 -9.06
C THR A 274 27.19 27.89 -8.15
N THR A 275 26.03 27.91 -7.48
CA THR A 275 25.63 26.91 -6.51
C THR A 275 25.26 25.56 -7.15
N LEU A 276 25.44 24.48 -6.39
CA LEU A 276 25.02 23.13 -6.78
C LEU A 276 23.51 23.11 -7.08
N ALA A 277 22.70 23.77 -6.26
CA ALA A 277 21.25 23.89 -6.43
C ALA A 277 20.88 24.47 -7.81
N HIS A 278 21.58 25.50 -8.27
CA HIS A 278 21.34 26.09 -9.59
C HIS A 278 21.58 25.10 -10.75
N ARG A 279 22.62 24.25 -10.66
CA ARG A 279 22.88 23.22 -11.67
C ARG A 279 21.82 22.15 -11.69
N VAL A 280 21.35 21.74 -10.53
CA VAL A 280 20.26 20.75 -10.38
C VAL A 280 18.95 21.28 -10.94
N THR A 281 18.59 22.52 -10.56
CA THR A 281 17.42 23.23 -11.08
C THR A 281 17.43 23.30 -12.60
N ASN A 282 18.55 23.72 -13.21
CA ASN A 282 18.69 23.81 -14.65
C ASN A 282 18.60 22.44 -15.35
N GLU A 283 19.09 21.38 -14.72
CA GLU A 283 18.99 20.04 -15.28
C GLU A 283 17.55 19.54 -15.24
N LEU A 284 16.83 19.70 -14.12
CA LEU A 284 15.40 19.37 -14.03
C LEU A 284 14.58 20.12 -15.09
N LEU A 285 14.86 21.42 -15.30
CA LEU A 285 14.19 22.23 -16.30
C LEU A 285 14.35 21.72 -17.73
N LYS A 286 15.40 20.93 -18.00
CA LYS A 286 15.62 20.27 -19.29
C LYS A 286 14.95 18.89 -19.34
N LEU A 287 15.04 18.14 -18.24
CA LEU A 287 14.54 16.77 -18.15
C LEU A 287 13.01 16.70 -18.12
N ILE A 288 12.33 17.62 -17.44
CA ILE A 288 10.86 17.61 -17.32
C ILE A 288 10.17 17.65 -18.69
N PRO A 289 10.51 18.55 -19.64
CA PRO A 289 9.89 18.55 -20.97
C PRO A 289 10.16 17.26 -21.77
N GLN A 290 11.29 16.60 -21.56
CA GLN A 290 11.61 15.31 -22.19
C GLN A 290 10.76 14.19 -21.57
N PHE A 291 10.72 14.10 -20.25
CA PHE A 291 9.91 13.14 -19.50
C PHE A 291 8.42 13.21 -19.90
N ARG A 292 7.90 14.41 -20.08
CA ARG A 292 6.50 14.63 -20.49
C ARG A 292 6.15 14.13 -21.89
N ARG A 293 7.12 13.76 -22.73
CA ARG A 293 6.87 13.14 -24.04
C ARG A 293 6.53 11.65 -23.92
N GLY A 294 6.96 11.01 -22.83
CA GLY A 294 6.66 9.61 -22.53
C GLY A 294 5.20 9.41 -22.19
N GLU A 295 4.60 8.34 -22.67
CA GLU A 295 3.27 7.92 -22.26
C GLU A 295 3.31 7.16 -20.95
N ARG A 296 2.19 7.17 -20.19
CA ARG A 296 2.01 6.41 -18.94
C ARG A 296 3.07 6.72 -17.86
N ARG A 297 3.56 7.95 -17.83
CA ARG A 297 4.49 8.44 -16.79
C ARG A 297 3.98 9.74 -16.20
N LEU A 298 4.09 9.87 -14.90
CA LEU A 298 3.63 11.03 -14.15
C LEU A 298 4.73 11.49 -13.20
N LEU A 299 5.10 12.75 -13.29
CA LEU A 299 5.97 13.42 -12.33
C LEU A 299 5.11 14.17 -11.32
N ILE A 300 5.30 13.91 -10.05
CA ILE A 300 4.70 14.65 -8.94
C ILE A 300 5.81 15.26 -8.12
N CYS A 301 5.77 16.56 -7.91
CA CYS A 301 6.62 17.26 -6.96
C CYS A 301 5.77 17.75 -5.78
N ALA A 302 6.24 17.60 -4.56
CA ALA A 302 5.63 18.19 -3.37
C ALA A 302 6.50 19.32 -2.84
N THR A 303 5.87 20.41 -2.38
CA THR A 303 6.55 21.54 -1.75
C THR A 303 5.72 22.13 -0.62
N ASN A 304 6.40 22.60 0.41
CA ASN A 304 5.76 23.34 1.51
C ASN A 304 5.53 24.81 1.16
N ALA A 305 6.24 25.34 0.17
CA ALA A 305 6.15 26.75 -0.22
C ALA A 305 6.35 26.90 -1.74
N VAL A 306 5.25 26.95 -2.50
CA VAL A 306 5.31 27.07 -3.97
C VAL A 306 6.07 28.29 -4.46
N ARG A 307 6.04 29.39 -3.68
CA ARG A 307 6.79 30.62 -3.95
C ARG A 307 8.32 30.47 -3.81
N SER A 308 8.81 29.42 -3.15
CA SER A 308 10.25 29.12 -3.03
C SER A 308 10.79 28.42 -4.27
N LEU A 309 9.90 27.90 -5.14
CA LEU A 309 10.31 27.28 -6.40
C LEU A 309 10.71 28.35 -7.42
N ASP A 310 11.73 28.02 -8.22
CA ASP A 310 12.11 28.87 -9.36
C ASP A 310 10.89 29.09 -10.27
N PRO A 311 10.51 30.36 -10.56
CA PRO A 311 9.35 30.64 -11.39
C PRO A 311 9.36 29.96 -12.77
N ALA A 312 10.53 29.55 -13.23
CA ALA A 312 10.67 28.80 -14.47
C ALA A 312 9.97 27.41 -14.41
N PHE A 313 9.90 26.77 -13.24
CA PHE A 313 9.15 25.51 -13.07
C PHE A 313 7.65 25.72 -13.27
N LEU A 314 7.14 26.85 -12.82
CA LEU A 314 5.72 27.15 -12.84
C LEU A 314 5.20 27.60 -14.21
N ARG A 315 6.08 27.70 -15.21
CA ARG A 315 5.68 28.11 -16.58
C ARG A 315 4.91 26.98 -17.29
N PRO A 316 3.90 27.33 -18.12
CA PRO A 316 3.23 26.38 -18.98
C PRO A 316 4.22 25.55 -19.82
N GLY A 317 3.93 24.27 -20.00
CA GLY A 317 4.80 23.34 -20.71
C GLY A 317 5.80 22.59 -19.82
N ARG A 318 5.80 22.85 -18.49
CA ARG A 318 6.59 22.13 -17.49
C ARG A 318 5.67 21.40 -16.53
N PHE A 319 5.08 22.11 -15.55
CA PHE A 319 4.04 21.55 -14.72
C PHE A 319 2.66 21.95 -15.21
N ASP A 320 1.78 20.98 -15.39
CA ASP A 320 0.44 21.16 -15.94
C ASP A 320 -0.48 21.77 -14.89
N TYR A 321 -0.41 21.24 -13.67
CA TYR A 321 -1.24 21.68 -12.54
C TYR A 321 -0.40 21.97 -11.31
N LEU A 322 -0.87 22.96 -10.54
CA LEU A 322 -0.42 23.27 -9.20
C LEU A 322 -1.61 23.05 -8.26
N ILE A 323 -1.62 21.92 -7.60
CA ILE A 323 -2.74 21.39 -6.82
C ILE A 323 -2.51 21.71 -5.35
N PRO A 324 -3.38 22.48 -4.70
CA PRO A 324 -3.27 22.76 -3.28
C PRO A 324 -3.65 21.51 -2.46
N VAL A 325 -2.90 21.24 -1.40
CA VAL A 325 -3.18 20.24 -0.36
C VAL A 325 -3.12 20.95 0.97
N GLY A 326 -4.24 21.51 1.37
CA GLY A 326 -4.35 22.37 2.56
C GLY A 326 -4.63 21.60 3.86
N PRO A 327 -4.75 22.34 4.96
CA PRO A 327 -5.25 21.79 6.22
C PRO A 327 -6.65 21.19 6.01
N PRO A 328 -6.98 20.08 6.69
CA PRO A 328 -8.28 19.44 6.55
C PRO A 328 -9.41 20.34 7.08
N ASP A 329 -10.48 20.48 6.31
CA ASP A 329 -11.71 21.12 6.75
C ASP A 329 -12.40 20.29 7.86
N PRO A 330 -13.44 20.81 8.54
CA PRO A 330 -14.13 20.09 9.61
C PRO A 330 -14.65 18.72 9.18
N GLN A 331 -15.12 18.57 7.95
CA GLN A 331 -15.62 17.30 7.42
C GLN A 331 -14.48 16.30 7.22
N ALA A 332 -13.37 16.78 6.69
CA ALA A 332 -12.15 15.98 6.55
C ALA A 332 -11.58 15.57 7.91
N ARG A 333 -11.50 16.49 8.89
CA ARG A 333 -11.06 16.15 10.26
C ARG A 333 -11.93 15.09 10.88
N ARG A 334 -13.27 15.17 10.72
CA ARG A 334 -14.18 14.13 11.19
C ARG A 334 -13.84 12.77 10.58
N ALA A 335 -13.64 12.70 9.28
CA ALA A 335 -13.32 11.46 8.59
C ALA A 335 -11.94 10.91 9.01
N ILE A 336 -10.96 11.77 9.25
CA ILE A 336 -9.64 11.39 9.76
C ILE A 336 -9.74 10.83 11.18
N TRP A 337 -10.52 11.47 12.06
CA TRP A 337 -10.78 10.95 13.41
C TRP A 337 -11.41 9.56 13.36
N ILE A 338 -12.47 9.36 12.56
CA ILE A 338 -13.13 8.05 12.40
C ILE A 338 -12.13 6.99 11.94
N ARG A 339 -11.24 7.34 11.02
CA ARG A 339 -10.20 6.42 10.52
C ARG A 339 -9.26 5.94 11.63
N TYR A 340 -8.75 6.84 12.47
CA TYR A 340 -7.78 6.48 13.51
C TYR A 340 -8.41 5.88 14.76
N ILE A 341 -9.65 6.23 15.06
CA ILE A 341 -10.40 5.66 16.20
C ILE A 341 -10.98 4.29 15.86
N GLY A 342 -11.35 4.08 14.60
CA GLY A 342 -12.15 2.96 14.11
C GLY A 342 -13.66 3.25 14.16
N PRO A 343 -14.42 2.82 13.14
CA PRO A 343 -15.82 3.19 12.98
C PRO A 343 -16.71 2.74 14.16
N ASP A 344 -16.46 1.55 14.69
CA ASP A 344 -17.26 1.00 15.80
C ASP A 344 -17.11 1.82 17.10
N ARG A 345 -15.88 2.23 17.42
CA ARG A 345 -15.62 3.07 18.59
C ARG A 345 -16.06 4.51 18.39
N ALA A 346 -15.88 5.03 17.16
CA ALA A 346 -16.26 6.40 16.81
C ALA A 346 -17.77 6.65 16.94
N ALA A 347 -18.61 5.63 16.71
CA ALA A 347 -20.08 5.74 16.83
C ALA A 347 -20.55 6.10 18.25
N GLY A 348 -19.75 5.81 19.28
CA GLY A 348 -20.06 6.15 20.68
C GLY A 348 -19.46 7.47 21.16
N LEU A 349 -18.68 8.20 20.33
CA LEU A 349 -17.97 9.40 20.74
C LEU A 349 -18.65 10.69 20.27
N GLU A 350 -18.46 11.76 21.01
CA GLU A 350 -18.86 13.12 20.60
C GLU A 350 -17.88 13.68 19.54
N LEU A 351 -17.95 13.14 18.31
CA LEU A 351 -17.04 13.49 17.23
C LEU A 351 -17.04 14.98 16.89
N ASP A 352 -18.18 15.67 17.08
CA ASP A 352 -18.25 17.13 16.85
C ASP A 352 -17.33 17.90 17.81
N ALA A 353 -17.28 17.48 19.08
CA ALA A 353 -16.37 18.08 20.06
C ALA A 353 -14.89 17.83 19.69
N LEU A 354 -14.54 16.65 19.19
CA LEU A 354 -13.18 16.35 18.72
C LEU A 354 -12.81 17.20 17.49
N VAL A 355 -13.75 17.36 16.56
CA VAL A 355 -13.55 18.17 15.34
C VAL A 355 -13.36 19.66 15.67
N GLU A 356 -14.13 20.18 16.62
CA GLU A 356 -14.01 21.57 17.10
C GLU A 356 -12.70 21.79 17.84
N ALA A 357 -12.37 20.90 18.79
CA ALA A 357 -11.15 20.99 19.58
C ALA A 357 -9.87 20.83 18.75
N SER A 358 -9.92 20.10 17.65
CA SER A 358 -8.80 19.88 16.73
C SER A 358 -8.74 20.89 15.57
N ASP A 359 -9.23 22.12 15.78
CA ASP A 359 -9.06 23.15 14.78
C ASP A 359 -7.58 23.37 14.43
N ARG A 360 -7.28 23.53 13.13
CA ARG A 360 -5.91 23.63 12.54
C ARG A 360 -5.04 22.38 12.68
N PHE A 361 -5.54 21.27 13.20
CA PHE A 361 -4.76 20.04 13.21
C PHE A 361 -4.58 19.51 11.79
N THR A 362 -3.35 19.10 11.49
CA THR A 362 -3.03 18.31 10.29
C THR A 362 -3.49 16.86 10.49
N PRO A 363 -3.55 16.05 9.43
CA PRO A 363 -3.74 14.60 9.56
C PRO A 363 -2.74 13.94 10.51
N ALA A 364 -1.48 14.40 10.52
CA ALA A 364 -0.44 13.90 11.41
C ALA A 364 -0.68 14.28 12.88
N ASP A 365 -1.18 15.49 13.15
CA ASP A 365 -1.54 15.91 14.51
C ASP A 365 -2.70 15.09 15.05
N ILE A 366 -3.71 14.82 14.21
CA ILE A 366 -4.86 13.97 14.58
C ILE A 366 -4.41 12.54 14.86
N GLU A 367 -3.53 11.99 14.01
CA GLU A 367 -2.96 10.66 14.24
C GLU A 367 -2.23 10.59 15.58
N TYR A 368 -1.37 11.56 15.86
CA TYR A 368 -0.62 11.62 17.10
C TYR A 368 -1.55 11.70 18.33
N ALA A 369 -2.55 12.59 18.30
CA ALA A 369 -3.52 12.74 19.38
C ALA A 369 -4.34 11.46 19.56
N ALA A 370 -4.78 10.81 18.47
CA ALA A 370 -5.53 9.57 18.52
C ALA A 370 -4.71 8.42 19.15
N ARG A 371 -3.45 8.29 18.78
CA ARG A 371 -2.53 7.29 19.36
C ARG A 371 -2.28 7.56 20.83
N THR A 372 -2.09 8.80 21.23
CA THR A 372 -1.89 9.19 22.63
C THR A 372 -3.11 8.85 23.49
N ALA A 373 -4.32 9.17 23.02
CA ALA A 373 -5.56 8.81 23.70
C ALA A 373 -5.74 7.30 23.82
N ALA A 374 -5.47 6.57 22.74
CA ALA A 374 -5.55 5.10 22.72
C ALA A 374 -4.57 4.47 23.73
N GLN A 375 -3.34 4.99 23.80
CA GLN A 375 -2.33 4.53 24.77
C GLN A 375 -2.80 4.77 26.20
N SER A 376 -3.31 5.96 26.51
CA SER A 376 -3.84 6.28 27.85
C SER A 376 -5.02 5.39 28.25
N ALA A 377 -5.93 5.11 27.30
CA ALA A 377 -7.04 4.20 27.52
C ALA A 377 -6.56 2.76 27.77
N PHE A 378 -5.57 2.30 27.02
CA PHE A 378 -4.96 0.98 27.19
C PHE A 378 -4.29 0.82 28.56
N GLU A 379 -3.49 1.79 28.97
CA GLU A 379 -2.81 1.78 30.29
C GLU A 379 -3.81 1.71 31.44
N ARG A 380 -4.90 2.46 31.36
CA ARG A 380 -5.98 2.39 32.36
C ARG A 380 -6.66 1.03 32.38
N HIS A 381 -6.98 0.49 31.21
CA HIS A 381 -7.58 -0.85 31.13
C HIS A 381 -6.73 -1.90 31.85
N LEU A 382 -5.42 -1.86 31.67
CA LEU A 382 -4.49 -2.76 32.37
C LEU A 382 -4.43 -2.51 33.86
N ALA A 383 -4.60 -1.26 34.34
CA ALA A 383 -4.52 -0.91 35.75
C ALA A 383 -5.81 -1.19 36.51
N SER A 384 -6.98 -1.01 35.91
CA SER A 384 -8.30 -1.01 36.57
C SER A 384 -9.22 -2.16 36.14
N GLY A 385 -8.83 -2.98 35.15
CA GLY A 385 -9.64 -4.07 34.61
C GLY A 385 -10.65 -3.64 33.52
N PRO A 386 -11.38 -4.61 32.91
CA PRO A 386 -12.14 -4.38 31.67
C PRO A 386 -13.38 -3.48 31.79
N ASP A 387 -13.97 -3.32 33.00
CA ASP A 387 -15.27 -2.63 33.13
C ASP A 387 -15.22 -1.10 33.09
N GLU A 388 -14.07 -0.49 33.37
CA GLU A 388 -13.93 0.98 33.38
C GLU A 388 -13.56 1.61 32.01
N GLY A 389 -13.19 0.81 31.02
CA GLY A 389 -12.72 1.28 29.70
C GLY A 389 -13.81 1.53 28.67
N ALA A 390 -15.06 1.16 28.93
CA ALA A 390 -16.14 1.13 27.94
C ALA A 390 -17.10 2.33 27.97
N ASP A 391 -16.92 3.30 28.89
CA ASP A 391 -17.78 4.50 28.94
C ASP A 391 -17.42 5.47 27.81
N PRO A 392 -18.33 5.72 26.84
CA PRO A 392 -18.11 6.62 25.70
C PRO A 392 -17.77 8.05 26.13
N THR A 393 -18.36 8.54 27.22
CA THR A 393 -18.12 9.89 27.73
C THR A 393 -16.68 10.04 28.21
N ARG A 394 -16.18 9.04 28.91
CA ARG A 394 -14.79 9.00 29.36
C ARG A 394 -13.80 8.87 28.20
N LEU A 395 -14.13 8.05 27.22
CA LEU A 395 -13.32 7.94 25.99
C LEU A 395 -13.25 9.27 25.24
N THR A 396 -14.36 9.98 25.08
CA THR A 396 -14.35 11.33 24.47
C THR A 396 -13.44 12.27 25.25
N GLY A 397 -13.48 12.22 26.59
CA GLY A 397 -12.59 12.99 27.47
C GLY A 397 -11.10 12.71 27.24
N ASP A 398 -10.72 11.44 27.01
CA ASP A 398 -9.33 11.06 26.71
C ASP A 398 -8.83 11.66 25.42
N TYR A 399 -9.64 11.63 24.37
CA TYR A 399 -9.30 12.26 23.10
C TYR A 399 -9.20 13.78 23.23
N LEU A 400 -10.13 14.43 23.92
CA LEU A 400 -10.08 15.88 24.17
C LEU A 400 -8.85 16.27 25.00
N GLN A 401 -8.46 15.46 25.99
CA GLN A 401 -7.25 15.67 26.75
C GLN A 401 -5.99 15.50 25.90
N ALA A 402 -5.95 14.48 25.04
CA ALA A 402 -4.85 14.27 24.10
C ALA A 402 -4.73 15.46 23.12
N ILE A 403 -5.86 15.98 22.59
CA ILE A 403 -5.89 17.15 21.76
C ILE A 403 -5.29 18.37 22.48
N ALA A 404 -5.72 18.61 23.74
CA ALA A 404 -5.23 19.73 24.53
C ALA A 404 -3.72 19.69 24.81
N HIS A 405 -3.13 18.50 24.86
CA HIS A 405 -1.69 18.30 25.05
C HIS A 405 -0.90 18.20 23.73
N THR A 406 -1.59 18.08 22.59
CA THR A 406 -0.95 18.03 21.27
C THR A 406 -0.72 19.44 20.74
N ARG A 407 0.54 19.77 20.50
CA ARG A 407 0.87 21.04 19.86
C ARG A 407 0.55 20.93 18.38
N THR A 408 -0.27 21.85 17.85
CA THR A 408 -0.51 21.93 16.40
C THR A 408 0.78 22.16 15.63
N SER A 409 0.96 21.43 14.55
CA SER A 409 2.10 21.59 13.64
C SER A 409 2.01 22.86 12.81
N LEU A 410 0.81 23.40 12.61
CA LEU A 410 0.56 24.60 11.79
C LEU A 410 0.52 25.87 12.64
N THR A 411 1.29 26.85 12.21
CA THR A 411 1.22 28.22 12.73
C THR A 411 0.19 29.06 11.94
N GLU A 412 -0.21 30.18 12.50
CA GLU A 412 -1.05 31.14 11.75
C GLU A 412 -0.34 31.69 10.51
N ASP A 413 0.99 31.82 10.59
CA ASP A 413 1.78 32.29 9.45
C ASP A 413 1.82 31.28 8.32
N ASP A 414 1.85 29.96 8.62
CA ASP A 414 1.74 28.91 7.61
C ASP A 414 0.39 28.95 6.89
N ILE A 415 -0.69 29.12 7.64
CA ILE A 415 -2.04 29.22 7.07
C ILE A 415 -2.15 30.48 6.18
N ARG A 416 -1.70 31.64 6.67
CA ARG A 416 -1.70 32.87 5.89
C ARG A 416 -0.80 32.78 4.65
N ALA A 417 0.29 32.05 4.76
CA ALA A 417 1.19 31.80 3.65
C ALA A 417 0.51 30.93 2.58
N PHE A 418 -0.15 29.87 3.00
CA PHE A 418 -0.90 28.98 2.13
C PHE A 418 -2.07 29.71 1.44
N ASP A 419 -2.82 30.53 2.16
CA ASP A 419 -3.90 31.34 1.59
C ASP A 419 -3.39 32.31 0.49
N ARG A 420 -2.19 32.89 0.66
CA ARG A 420 -1.56 33.70 -0.39
C ARG A 420 -1.18 32.83 -1.60
N ASP A 421 -0.61 31.67 -1.35
CA ASP A 421 -0.18 30.72 -2.40
C ASP A 421 -1.40 30.20 -3.20
N LEU A 422 -2.53 29.92 -2.52
CA LEU A 422 -3.79 29.56 -3.17
C LEU A 422 -4.25 30.60 -4.20
N ARG A 423 -4.19 31.90 -3.82
CA ARG A 423 -4.66 32.99 -4.68
C ARG A 423 -3.72 33.29 -5.84
N THR A 424 -2.44 33.02 -5.68
CA THR A 424 -1.41 33.47 -6.64
C THR A 424 -0.87 32.34 -7.51
N ALA A 425 -0.83 31.12 -7.01
CA ALA A 425 -0.15 30.00 -7.65
C ALA A 425 -1.10 28.86 -8.07
N ALA A 426 -2.25 28.66 -7.38
CA ALA A 426 -3.13 27.54 -7.72
C ALA A 426 -3.55 27.59 -9.20
N ARG A 427 -3.28 26.48 -9.91
CA ARG A 427 -3.63 26.31 -11.31
C ARG A 427 -4.19 24.91 -11.48
N VAL A 428 -5.51 24.80 -11.57
CA VAL A 428 -6.29 23.55 -11.54
C VAL A 428 -7.33 23.52 -12.66
#